data_562e00bf236e5e3b7f4ca1bf90a83695
#
_entry.id   562e00bf236e5e3b7f4ca1bf90a83695
#
_cell.length_a   1.000
_cell.length_b   1.000
_cell.length_c   1.000
_cell.angle_alpha   90.00
_cell.angle_beta   90.00
_cell.angle_gamma   90.00
#
_symmetry.space_group_name_H-M   'P 1'
#
loop_
_entity.id
_entity.type
_entity.pdbx_description
1 polymer ?
#
loop_
_entity_poly.entity_id
_entity_poly.type
_entity_poly.pdbx_seq_one_letter_code
_entity_poly.pdbx_strand_id
1 'polypeptide(L)'
;IVDCGGRVKNISISHRVYGRVTAEMDIRSRQDVNEFVQAINSSHSSVLSSATSGYHYHLIEASSQERLDLIGEQLKKAGFLAPLQP
;
A
#
# COMPACT_ATOMS: atom_id res chain seq x y z
N ILE A 1 -6.42 -1.93 5.60
CA ILE A 1 -5.86 -0.66 6.11
C ILE A 1 -6.96 0.37 6.28
N VAL A 2 -7.74 0.62 5.25
CA VAL A 2 -8.81 1.65 5.27
C VAL A 2 -9.90 1.28 6.25
N ASP A 3 -10.26 0.01 6.30
CA ASP A 3 -11.31 -0.48 7.23
C ASP A 3 -10.92 -0.28 8.69
N CYS A 4 -9.63 -0.22 8.99
CA CYS A 4 -9.13 0.04 10.34
C CYS A 4 -8.91 1.53 10.63
N GLY A 5 -9.33 2.40 9.73
CA GLY A 5 -9.21 3.84 9.89
C GLY A 5 -7.90 4.43 9.39
N GLY A 6 -7.17 3.68 8.57
CA GLY A 6 -5.92 4.15 7.99
C GLY A 6 -6.12 4.88 6.67
N ARG A 7 -5.14 5.68 6.32
CA ARG A 7 -5.05 6.40 5.06
C ARG A 7 -3.72 6.02 4.39
N VAL A 8 -3.79 5.58 3.15
CA VAL A 8 -2.59 5.21 2.40
C VAL A 8 -2.12 6.42 1.60
N LYS A 9 -0.89 6.86 1.89
CA LYS A 9 -0.32 8.09 1.33
C LYS A 9 0.50 7.85 0.07
N ASN A 10 1.09 6.67 -0.06
CA ASN A 10 1.87 6.35 -1.25
C ASN A 10 2.08 4.85 -1.38
N ILE A 11 2.63 4.47 -2.52
CA ILE A 11 3.17 3.14 -2.75
C ILE A 11 4.59 3.27 -3.30
N SER A 12 5.52 2.50 -2.76
CA SER A 12 6.91 2.47 -3.21
C SER A 12 7.32 1.05 -3.55
N ILE A 13 8.07 0.92 -4.62
CA ILE A 13 8.68 -0.36 -5.02
C ILE A 13 10.16 -0.16 -5.24
N SER A 14 10.93 -1.24 -5.11
CA SER A 14 12.34 -1.24 -5.46
C SER A 14 12.46 -1.84 -6.86
N HIS A 15 12.77 -1.00 -7.84
CA HIS A 15 12.86 -1.40 -9.24
C HIS A 15 14.31 -1.64 -9.63
N ARG A 16 14.55 -2.69 -10.41
CA ARG A 16 15.92 -3.08 -10.77
C ARG A 16 16.67 -2.00 -11.55
N VAL A 17 15.96 -1.27 -12.40
CA VAL A 17 16.57 -0.28 -13.28
C VAL A 17 16.46 1.13 -12.71
N TYR A 18 15.28 1.48 -12.22
CA TYR A 18 15.01 2.86 -11.78
C TYR A 18 15.28 3.09 -10.29
N GLY A 19 15.65 2.05 -9.56
CA GLY A 19 15.81 2.16 -8.11
C GLY A 19 14.45 2.23 -7.42
N ARG A 20 14.34 3.06 -6.39
CA ARG A 20 13.08 3.19 -5.66
C ARG A 20 12.11 4.08 -6.43
N VAL A 21 10.98 3.51 -6.78
CA VAL A 21 9.90 4.23 -7.48
C VAL A 21 8.76 4.42 -6.51
N THR A 22 8.31 5.65 -6.34
CA THR A 22 7.22 6.01 -5.42
C THR A 22 6.12 6.73 -6.19
N ALA A 23 4.89 6.28 -6.00
CA ALA A 23 3.71 6.95 -6.52
C ALA A 23 2.88 7.49 -5.35
N GLU A 24 2.61 8.78 -5.38
CA GLU A 24 1.75 9.40 -4.37
C GLU A 24 0.30 8.99 -4.59
N MET A 25 -0.41 8.83 -3.48
CA MET A 25 -1.83 8.50 -3.51
C MET A 25 -2.49 9.05 -2.26
N ASP A 26 -3.81 9.04 -2.25
CA ASP A 26 -4.59 9.47 -1.09
C ASP A 26 -5.81 8.57 -1.01
N ILE A 27 -5.63 7.42 -0.37
CA ILE A 27 -6.67 6.41 -0.28
C ILE A 27 -7.20 6.39 1.15
N ARG A 28 -8.45 6.78 1.30
CA ARG A 28 -9.14 6.92 2.59
C ARG A 28 -10.37 6.01 2.70
N SER A 29 -10.85 5.47 1.61
CA SER A 29 -12.10 4.72 1.57
C SER A 29 -12.00 3.53 0.61
N ARG A 30 -12.96 2.62 0.71
CA ARG A 30 -13.05 1.50 -0.23
C ARG A 30 -13.29 1.96 -1.66
N GLN A 31 -14.02 3.06 -1.81
CA GLN A 31 -14.22 3.64 -3.14
C GLN A 31 -12.90 4.10 -3.75
N ASP A 32 -12.06 4.75 -2.94
CA ASP A 32 -10.73 5.16 -3.39
C ASP A 32 -9.88 3.96 -3.79
N VAL A 33 -9.96 2.86 -3.04
CA VAL A 33 -9.27 1.62 -3.37
C VAL A 33 -9.73 1.10 -4.74
N ASN A 34 -11.04 1.05 -4.96
CA ASN A 34 -11.60 0.57 -6.21
C ASN A 34 -11.17 1.42 -7.40
N GLU A 35 -11.18 2.74 -7.24
CA GLU A 35 -10.73 3.67 -8.28
C GLU A 35 -9.25 3.48 -8.59
N PHE A 36 -8.44 3.27 -7.57
CA PHE A 36 -7.01 3.04 -7.73
C PHE A 36 -6.73 1.73 -8.48
N VAL A 37 -7.42 0.66 -8.10
CA VAL A 37 -7.29 -0.64 -8.76
C VAL A 37 -7.71 -0.56 -10.23
N GLN A 38 -8.80 0.13 -10.52
CA GLN A 38 -9.24 0.34 -11.91
C GLN A 38 -8.22 1.14 -12.71
N ALA A 39 -7.64 2.17 -12.11
CA ALA A 39 -6.62 2.99 -12.75
C ALA A 39 -5.37 2.16 -13.10
N ILE A 40 -4.92 1.31 -12.20
CA ILE A 40 -3.78 0.43 -12.43
C ILE A 40 -4.09 -0.55 -13.57
N ASN A 41 -5.26 -1.18 -13.53
CA ASN A 41 -5.63 -2.20 -14.52
C ASN A 41 -5.79 -1.61 -15.93
N SER A 42 -6.17 -0.35 -16.05
CA SER A 42 -6.38 0.31 -17.33
C SER A 42 -5.16 1.05 -17.87
N SER A 43 -4.17 1.34 -17.03
CA SER A 43 -3.04 2.20 -17.41
C SER A 43 -1.90 1.48 -18.13
N HIS A 44 -1.88 0.15 -18.12
CA HIS A 44 -0.77 -0.67 -18.63
C HIS A 44 0.59 -0.32 -18.00
N SER A 45 0.59 0.26 -16.81
CA SER A 45 1.81 0.60 -16.08
C SER A 45 2.45 -0.67 -15.52
N SER A 46 3.51 -1.16 -16.16
CA SER A 46 4.20 -2.38 -15.73
C SER A 46 4.90 -2.19 -14.38
N VAL A 47 5.33 -0.97 -14.07
CA VAL A 47 6.03 -0.66 -12.82
C VAL A 47 5.09 -0.80 -11.63
N LEU A 48 3.90 -0.16 -11.70
CA LEU A 48 2.95 -0.21 -10.59
C LEU A 48 2.19 -1.52 -10.53
N SER A 49 1.91 -2.16 -11.67
CA SER A 49 1.21 -3.44 -11.68
C SER A 49 2.05 -4.55 -11.07
N SER A 50 3.37 -4.50 -11.20
CA SER A 50 4.25 -5.48 -10.56
C SER A 50 4.28 -5.32 -9.04
N ALA A 51 3.97 -4.15 -8.51
CA ALA A 51 3.90 -3.93 -7.07
C ALA A 51 2.76 -4.71 -6.41
N THR A 52 1.68 -4.99 -7.14
CA THR A 52 0.53 -5.72 -6.59
C THR A 52 0.80 -7.21 -6.42
N SER A 53 1.83 -7.75 -7.07
CA SER A 53 2.21 -9.16 -6.98
C SER A 53 3.51 -9.40 -6.24
N GLY A 54 4.20 -8.35 -5.78
CA GLY A 54 5.47 -8.46 -5.08
C GLY A 54 5.51 -7.61 -3.81
N TYR A 55 6.68 -7.57 -3.19
CA TYR A 55 6.88 -6.74 -2.01
C TYR A 55 6.89 -5.26 -2.39
N HIS A 56 6.20 -4.49 -1.61
CA HIS A 56 6.13 -3.04 -1.81
C HIS A 56 5.93 -2.37 -0.45
N TYR A 57 6.01 -1.04 -0.43
CA TYR A 57 5.92 -0.25 0.79
C TYR A 57 4.80 0.77 0.67
N HIS A 58 4.12 1.02 1.78
CA HIS A 58 3.13 2.08 1.88
C HIS A 58 3.46 2.98 3.06
N LEU A 59 3.32 4.27 2.86
CA LEU A 59 3.26 5.21 3.97
C LEU A 59 1.82 5.34 4.40
N ILE A 60 1.55 5.08 5.66
CA ILE A 60 0.21 5.04 6.22
C ILE A 60 0.07 6.09 7.31
N GLU A 61 -1.08 6.75 7.32
CA GLU A 61 -1.44 7.72 8.32
C GLU A 61 -2.73 7.29 9.00
N ALA A 62 -2.80 7.49 10.31
CA ALA A 62 -4.00 7.20 11.08
C ALA A 62 -4.13 8.21 12.21
N SER A 63 -5.31 8.26 12.82
CA SER A 63 -5.61 9.25 13.86
C SER A 63 -4.89 9.03 15.18
N SER A 64 -4.35 7.82 15.42
CA SER A 64 -3.67 7.49 16.66
C SER A 64 -2.70 6.34 16.48
N GLN A 65 -1.77 6.18 17.41
CA GLN A 65 -0.85 5.05 17.43
C GLN A 65 -1.62 3.74 17.60
N GLU A 66 -2.70 3.74 18.37
CA GLU A 66 -3.54 2.55 18.55
C GLU A 66 -4.12 2.06 17.22
N ARG A 67 -4.54 2.98 16.35
CA ARG A 67 -5.03 2.65 15.01
C ARG A 67 -3.93 2.07 14.14
N LEU A 68 -2.72 2.63 14.21
CA LEU A 68 -1.58 2.11 13.46
C LEU A 68 -1.22 0.70 13.92
N ASP A 69 -1.24 0.45 15.23
CA ASP A 69 -0.97 -0.87 15.79
C ASP A 69 -2.03 -1.88 15.33
N LEU A 70 -3.30 -1.48 15.32
CA LEU A 70 -4.40 -2.32 14.86
C LEU A 70 -4.22 -2.69 13.38
N ILE A 71 -3.84 -1.72 12.55
CA ILE A 71 -3.58 -1.96 11.14
C ILE A 71 -2.46 -2.99 10.96
N GLY A 72 -1.36 -2.83 11.71
CA GLY A 72 -0.26 -3.78 11.68
C GLY A 72 -0.67 -5.19 12.06
N GLU A 73 -1.48 -5.32 13.11
CA GLU A 73 -2.00 -6.63 13.55
C GLU A 73 -2.89 -7.28 12.51
N GLN A 74 -3.77 -6.51 11.88
CA GLN A 74 -4.68 -7.04 10.87
C GLN A 74 -3.91 -7.49 9.61
N LEU A 75 -2.92 -6.73 9.19
CA LEU A 75 -2.07 -7.10 8.06
C LEU A 75 -1.28 -8.36 8.36
N LYS A 76 -0.78 -8.50 9.59
CA LYS A 76 -0.06 -9.69 10.02
C LYS A 76 -0.95 -10.92 10.01
N LYS A 77 -2.16 -10.82 10.55
CA LYS A 77 -3.14 -11.90 10.57
C LYS A 77 -3.55 -12.34 9.16
N ALA A 78 -3.69 -11.38 8.26
CA ALA A 78 -4.04 -11.65 6.87
C ALA A 78 -2.88 -12.20 6.03
N GLY A 79 -1.67 -12.19 6.57
CA GLY A 79 -0.48 -12.68 5.87
C GLY A 79 0.08 -11.70 4.85
N PHE A 80 -0.30 -10.43 4.93
CA PHE A 80 0.16 -9.42 3.98
C PHE A 80 1.37 -8.63 4.45
N LEU A 81 1.70 -8.71 5.73
CA LEU A 81 2.83 -7.96 6.27
C LEU A 81 4.12 -8.75 6.09
N ALA A 82 5.08 -8.16 5.37
CA ALA A 82 6.38 -8.79 5.18
C ALA A 82 7.12 -8.89 6.51
N PRO A 83 7.93 -9.95 6.71
CA PRO A 83 8.75 -10.04 7.91
C PRO A 83 9.71 -8.85 7.99
N LEU A 84 9.87 -8.30 9.19
CA LEU A 84 10.87 -7.26 9.41
C LEU A 84 12.26 -7.88 9.23
N GLN A 85 13.05 -7.26 8.38
CA GLN A 85 14.43 -7.65 8.20
C GLN A 85 15.27 -7.06 9.33
N PRO A 86 16.10 -7.86 10.00
CA PRO A 86 16.98 -7.34 11.03
C PRO A 86 18.06 -6.42 10.46
#